data_94fe551a07a7c1a9e7eb3d492cf7921f
#
_entry.id   94fe551a07a7c1a9e7eb3d492cf7921f
#
_cell.length_a   1.000
_cell.length_b   1.000
_cell.length_c   1.000
_cell.angle_alpha   90.00
_cell.angle_beta   90.00
_cell.angle_gamma   90.00
#
_symmetry.space_group_name_H-M   'P 1'
#
loop_
_entity.id
_entity.type
_entity.pdbx_description
1 polymer ?
#
loop_
_entity_poly.entity_id
_entity_poly.type
_entity_poly.pdbx_seq_one_letter_code
_entity_poly.pdbx_strand_id
1 'polypeptide(L)'
;IKKNKISYIYFEENASQALANTLSKETGVKLDVLNPLESLTEEATKAGEDYISVMEKNLKALKQTTDQEGPEIEPEKEENTKTVHNGYFEDADVKDRTLSDYVGNWQSVYPFLEDGTFDQVFDYKAKLTGKMTKDEYKAYYRKGYQTDVTKINITDNTMEFVQGGQSKKFTYKYVGKKILTYKKGNRGVRFLFEATDADAGQFKYVQFSDHNIAPVKAEHFHIFFGGTSQEAL
;
A
#
# COMPACT_ATOMS: atom_id res chain seq x y z
N ILE A 1 -1.41 -18.38 17.34
CA ILE A 1 -1.75 -19.52 16.52
C ILE A 1 -3.19 -19.95 16.81
N LYS A 2 -3.51 -20.54 17.97
CA LYS A 2 -4.86 -21.04 18.30
C LYS A 2 -5.94 -19.94 18.25
N LYS A 3 -5.66 -18.75 18.79
CA LYS A 3 -6.59 -17.60 18.78
C LYS A 3 -7.00 -17.19 17.35
N ASN A 4 -6.06 -17.24 16.41
CA ASN A 4 -6.24 -16.80 15.04
C ASN A 4 -6.54 -17.96 14.08
N LYS A 5 -6.79 -19.18 14.59
CA LYS A 5 -7.12 -20.38 13.82
C LYS A 5 -6.11 -20.67 12.69
N ILE A 6 -4.82 -20.40 12.93
CA ILE A 6 -3.76 -20.67 11.97
C ILE A 6 -3.60 -22.18 11.82
N SER A 7 -3.72 -22.69 10.60
CA SER A 7 -3.68 -24.13 10.29
C SER A 7 -2.30 -24.61 9.82
N TYR A 8 -1.49 -23.72 9.21
CA TYR A 8 -0.18 -24.03 8.68
C TYR A 8 0.87 -23.01 9.14
N ILE A 9 2.10 -23.49 9.33
CA ILE A 9 3.32 -22.68 9.43
C ILE A 9 4.26 -23.13 8.31
N TYR A 10 4.70 -22.17 7.50
CA TYR A 10 5.72 -22.39 6.49
C TYR A 10 7.08 -21.99 7.06
N PHE A 11 8.09 -22.79 6.73
CA PHE A 11 9.46 -22.48 7.08
C PHE A 11 10.38 -22.65 5.87
N GLU A 12 11.52 -22.01 5.91
CA GLU A 12 12.51 -22.07 4.84
C GLU A 12 13.20 -23.44 4.82
N GLU A 13 13.45 -23.97 3.63
CA GLU A 13 14.03 -25.31 3.44
C GLU A 13 15.34 -25.52 4.21
N ASN A 14 16.19 -24.51 4.26
CA ASN A 14 17.49 -24.54 4.93
C ASN A 14 17.45 -24.10 6.41
N ALA A 15 16.29 -23.74 6.94
CA ALA A 15 16.15 -23.29 8.32
C ALA A 15 16.04 -24.46 9.31
N SER A 16 16.45 -24.22 10.55
CA SER A 16 16.31 -25.23 11.61
C SER A 16 14.84 -25.56 11.87
N GLN A 17 14.46 -26.79 11.67
CA GLN A 17 13.10 -27.27 11.88
C GLN A 17 12.73 -27.43 13.37
N ALA A 18 13.70 -27.32 14.28
CA ALA A 18 13.48 -27.60 15.71
C ALA A 18 12.38 -26.72 16.33
N LEU A 19 12.40 -25.43 16.05
CA LEU A 19 11.40 -24.48 16.55
C LEU A 19 10.02 -24.74 15.94
N ALA A 20 9.97 -24.95 14.62
CA ALA A 20 8.74 -25.26 13.91
C ALA A 20 8.09 -26.54 14.43
N ASN A 21 8.87 -27.59 14.64
CA ASN A 21 8.41 -28.85 15.20
C ASN A 21 7.87 -28.70 16.63
N THR A 22 8.51 -27.88 17.47
CA THR A 22 8.02 -27.59 18.81
C THR A 22 6.66 -26.88 18.75
N LEU A 23 6.53 -25.85 17.94
CA LEU A 23 5.27 -25.14 17.75
C LEU A 23 4.16 -26.04 17.22
N SER A 24 4.47 -26.92 16.27
CA SER A 24 3.51 -27.89 15.73
C SER A 24 3.01 -28.85 16.80
N LYS A 25 3.91 -29.41 17.63
CA LYS A 25 3.55 -30.31 18.72
C LYS A 25 2.66 -29.64 19.79
N GLU A 26 2.95 -28.39 20.13
CA GLU A 26 2.21 -27.67 21.17
C GLU A 26 0.87 -27.11 20.68
N THR A 27 0.75 -26.77 19.41
CA THR A 27 -0.42 -26.07 18.87
C THR A 27 -1.29 -26.92 17.97
N GLY A 28 -0.76 -28.03 17.45
CA GLY A 28 -1.43 -28.88 16.44
C GLY A 28 -1.38 -28.31 15.01
N VAL A 29 -0.63 -27.21 14.79
CA VAL A 29 -0.50 -26.58 13.48
C VAL A 29 0.33 -27.48 12.56
N LYS A 30 -0.04 -27.57 11.30
CA LYS A 30 0.71 -28.30 10.29
C LYS A 30 1.93 -27.48 9.82
N LEU A 31 2.96 -28.19 9.40
CA LEU A 31 4.17 -27.58 8.87
C LEU A 31 4.29 -27.88 7.38
N ASP A 32 4.77 -26.92 6.61
CA ASP A 32 5.20 -27.12 5.23
C ASP A 32 6.38 -26.20 4.90
N VAL A 33 7.02 -26.43 3.77
CA VAL A 33 8.25 -25.76 3.37
C VAL A 33 7.95 -24.78 2.23
N LEU A 34 8.53 -23.58 2.31
CA LEU A 34 8.64 -22.67 1.18
C LEU A 34 10.13 -22.40 0.91
N ASN A 35 10.55 -22.63 -0.31
CA ASN A 35 11.92 -22.36 -0.74
C ASN A 35 12.01 -20.91 -1.27
N PRO A 36 12.87 -20.03 -0.70
CA PRO A 36 13.03 -18.64 -1.15
C PRO A 36 13.75 -18.51 -2.48
N LEU A 37 14.25 -19.62 -3.06
CA LEU A 37 14.97 -19.66 -4.34
C LEU A 37 16.29 -18.88 -4.38
N GLU A 38 16.92 -18.67 -3.23
CA GLU A 38 18.23 -18.03 -3.16
C GLU A 38 19.32 -18.94 -3.75
N SER A 39 19.19 -20.26 -3.55
CA SER A 39 20.07 -21.29 -4.12
C SER A 39 19.40 -22.65 -4.09
N LEU A 40 19.79 -23.55 -5.00
CA LEU A 40 19.42 -24.97 -4.91
C LEU A 40 20.37 -25.69 -3.97
N THR A 41 19.87 -26.63 -3.19
CA THR A 41 20.71 -27.55 -2.44
C THR A 41 21.45 -28.47 -3.38
N GLU A 42 22.56 -29.10 -2.91
CA GLU A 42 23.27 -30.07 -3.73
C GLU A 42 22.40 -31.30 -4.10
N GLU A 43 21.51 -31.71 -3.19
CA GLU A 43 20.55 -32.78 -3.41
C GLU A 43 19.53 -32.40 -4.47
N ALA A 44 18.98 -31.20 -4.43
CA ALA A 44 18.05 -30.70 -5.42
C ALA A 44 18.68 -30.58 -6.81
N THR A 45 19.93 -30.08 -6.87
CA THR A 45 20.70 -30.01 -8.12
C THR A 45 20.98 -31.41 -8.69
N LYS A 46 21.35 -32.36 -7.85
CA LYS A 46 21.58 -33.77 -8.27
C LYS A 46 20.28 -34.45 -8.72
N ALA A 47 19.15 -34.06 -8.16
CA ALA A 47 17.84 -34.56 -8.55
C ALA A 47 17.31 -33.90 -9.85
N GLY A 48 18.06 -32.96 -10.44
CA GLY A 48 17.68 -32.28 -11.67
C GLY A 48 16.59 -31.20 -11.46
N GLU A 49 16.46 -30.68 -10.24
CA GLU A 49 15.55 -29.59 -9.95
C GLU A 49 16.08 -28.28 -10.54
N ASP A 50 15.13 -27.45 -10.96
CA ASP A 50 15.36 -26.10 -11.47
C ASP A 50 14.42 -25.09 -10.82
N TYR A 51 14.51 -23.83 -11.22
CA TYR A 51 13.63 -22.76 -10.73
C TYR A 51 12.14 -23.12 -10.86
N ILE A 52 11.74 -23.69 -11.99
CA ILE A 52 10.34 -23.99 -12.27
C ILE A 52 9.83 -25.09 -11.35
N SER A 53 10.56 -26.20 -11.24
CA SER A 53 10.18 -27.32 -10.37
C SER A 53 10.06 -26.91 -8.90
N VAL A 54 10.95 -26.03 -8.41
CA VAL A 54 10.91 -25.50 -7.05
C VAL A 54 9.71 -24.56 -6.86
N MET A 55 9.40 -23.71 -7.85
CA MET A 55 8.19 -22.86 -7.81
C MET A 55 6.91 -23.68 -7.82
N GLU A 56 6.86 -24.78 -8.57
CA GLU A 56 5.71 -25.68 -8.55
C GLU A 56 5.51 -26.34 -7.17
N LYS A 57 6.61 -26.71 -6.48
CA LYS A 57 6.54 -27.19 -5.09
C LYS A 57 6.03 -26.11 -4.13
N ASN A 58 6.54 -24.88 -4.23
CA ASN A 58 6.06 -23.75 -3.45
C ASN A 58 4.56 -23.50 -3.69
N LEU A 59 4.12 -23.52 -4.94
CA LEU A 59 2.71 -23.37 -5.28
C LEU A 59 1.85 -24.49 -4.66
N LYS A 60 2.32 -25.73 -4.70
CA LYS A 60 1.63 -26.87 -4.09
C LYS A 60 1.53 -26.71 -2.57
N ALA A 61 2.59 -26.26 -1.91
CA ALA A 61 2.58 -25.98 -0.48
C ALA A 61 1.55 -24.86 -0.15
N LEU A 62 1.58 -23.75 -0.86
CA LEU A 62 0.65 -22.63 -0.65
C LEU A 62 -0.81 -23.02 -0.88
N LYS A 63 -1.11 -23.87 -1.86
CA LYS A 63 -2.47 -24.34 -2.11
C LYS A 63 -3.12 -25.03 -0.92
N GLN A 64 -2.33 -25.61 -0.01
CA GLN A 64 -2.87 -26.22 1.21
C GLN A 64 -3.55 -25.21 2.14
N THR A 65 -3.25 -23.92 2.01
CA THR A 65 -3.92 -22.85 2.76
C THR A 65 -4.85 -22.00 1.90
N THR A 66 -4.50 -21.75 0.64
CA THR A 66 -5.32 -20.92 -0.26
C THR A 66 -6.58 -21.62 -0.72
N ASP A 67 -6.57 -22.96 -0.83
CA ASP A 67 -7.73 -23.77 -1.26
C ASP A 67 -8.66 -24.15 -0.08
N GLN A 68 -8.34 -23.71 1.15
CA GLN A 68 -9.23 -23.90 2.30
C GLN A 68 -10.17 -22.70 2.46
N GLU A 69 -11.38 -22.96 2.94
CA GLU A 69 -12.24 -21.88 3.42
C GLU A 69 -11.53 -21.16 4.55
N GLY A 70 -11.28 -19.86 4.38
CA GLY A 70 -10.72 -19.00 5.42
C GLY A 70 -11.68 -18.91 6.61
N PRO A 71 -11.19 -18.43 7.76
CA PRO A 71 -12.07 -18.13 8.89
C PRO A 71 -13.11 -17.09 8.47
N GLU A 72 -14.32 -17.21 8.99
CA GLU A 72 -15.37 -16.21 8.79
C GLU A 72 -14.82 -14.83 9.22
N ILE A 73 -14.96 -13.85 8.33
CA ILE A 73 -14.49 -12.48 8.57
C ILE A 73 -15.53 -11.80 9.44
N GLU A 74 -15.21 -11.63 10.74
CA GLU A 74 -16.06 -10.84 11.63
C GLU A 74 -15.89 -9.35 11.30
N PRO A 75 -16.97 -8.55 11.28
CA PRO A 75 -16.90 -7.12 11.12
C PRO A 75 -15.97 -6.48 12.16
N GLU A 76 -15.10 -5.59 11.68
CA GLU A 76 -14.19 -4.86 12.56
C GLU A 76 -14.99 -4.00 13.54
N LYS A 77 -14.79 -4.23 14.83
CA LYS A 77 -15.32 -3.32 15.84
C LYS A 77 -14.57 -1.99 15.70
N GLU A 78 -15.29 -0.91 15.45
CA GLU A 78 -14.70 0.43 15.41
C GLU A 78 -14.05 0.73 16.77
N GLU A 79 -12.78 0.45 16.93
CA GLU A 79 -11.98 1.05 17.98
C GLU A 79 -11.79 2.53 17.60
N ASN A 80 -12.49 3.39 18.32
CA ASN A 80 -12.41 4.84 18.16
C ASN A 80 -11.09 5.35 18.77
N THR A 81 -9.97 4.89 18.22
CA THR A 81 -8.64 5.30 18.68
C THR A 81 -8.31 6.66 18.08
N LYS A 82 -8.23 7.67 18.97
CA LYS A 82 -7.79 9.03 18.62
C LYS A 82 -6.27 9.04 18.41
N THR A 83 -5.84 8.64 17.24
CA THR A 83 -4.42 8.63 16.84
C THR A 83 -4.15 9.71 15.79
N VAL A 84 -2.90 10.10 15.62
CA VAL A 84 -2.47 11.01 14.53
C VAL A 84 -2.90 10.44 13.17
N HIS A 85 -2.72 9.15 12.93
CA HIS A 85 -3.12 8.48 11.70
C HIS A 85 -4.64 8.62 11.42
N ASN A 86 -5.46 8.59 12.46
CA ASN A 86 -6.92 8.78 12.35
C ASN A 86 -7.34 10.25 12.30
N GLY A 87 -6.39 11.19 12.29
CA GLY A 87 -6.63 12.61 12.18
C GLY A 87 -6.86 13.34 13.50
N TYR A 88 -6.31 12.84 14.60
CA TYR A 88 -6.38 13.48 15.92
C TYR A 88 -4.99 13.99 16.32
N PHE A 89 -4.76 15.28 16.16
CA PHE A 89 -3.50 15.98 16.45
C PHE A 89 -3.74 17.46 16.67
N GLU A 90 -2.83 18.16 17.32
CA GLU A 90 -2.90 19.61 17.50
C GLU A 90 -2.17 20.34 16.36
N ASP A 91 -2.54 21.58 16.07
CA ASP A 91 -1.90 22.40 15.01
C ASP A 91 -0.40 22.54 15.23
N ALA A 92 0.03 22.65 16.49
CA ALA A 92 1.44 22.80 16.87
C ALA A 92 2.29 21.56 16.56
N ASP A 93 1.67 20.39 16.42
CA ASP A 93 2.34 19.13 16.09
C ASP A 93 2.69 19.04 14.61
N VAL A 94 1.97 19.78 13.76
CA VAL A 94 2.14 19.74 12.29
C VAL A 94 3.40 20.51 11.90
N LYS A 95 4.40 19.81 11.35
CA LYS A 95 5.67 20.38 10.89
C LYS A 95 5.69 20.49 9.36
N ASP A 96 6.49 21.42 8.85
CA ASP A 96 6.73 21.53 7.43
C ASP A 96 7.46 20.29 6.90
N ARG A 97 7.15 19.91 5.67
CA ARG A 97 7.76 18.76 4.99
C ARG A 97 8.39 19.22 3.68
N THR A 98 9.37 18.50 3.22
CA THR A 98 10.04 18.76 1.95
C THR A 98 9.70 17.66 0.93
N LEU A 99 10.04 17.92 -0.32
CA LEU A 99 9.85 16.91 -1.37
C LEU A 99 10.70 15.66 -1.13
N SER A 100 11.80 15.78 -0.36
CA SER A 100 12.66 14.65 0.05
C SER A 100 11.91 13.54 0.77
N ASP A 101 10.84 13.87 1.49
CA ASP A 101 10.00 12.86 2.17
C ASP A 101 9.26 11.96 1.19
N TYR A 102 9.07 12.41 -0.05
CA TYR A 102 8.32 11.74 -1.11
C TYR A 102 9.21 11.17 -2.21
N VAL A 103 10.54 11.23 -2.07
CA VAL A 103 11.50 10.73 -3.07
C VAL A 103 11.25 9.27 -3.38
N GLY A 104 11.14 8.95 -4.69
CA GLY A 104 10.95 7.60 -5.18
C GLY A 104 10.29 7.52 -6.55
N ASN A 105 10.16 6.28 -7.02
CA ASN A 105 9.42 5.95 -8.24
C ASN A 105 8.05 5.41 -7.84
N TRP A 106 7.03 6.20 -8.07
CA TRP A 106 5.66 5.93 -7.65
C TRP A 106 4.80 5.47 -8.81
N GLN A 107 3.90 4.56 -8.53
CA GLN A 107 2.94 4.04 -9.50
C GLN A 107 1.51 4.33 -9.04
N SER A 108 0.65 4.71 -9.99
CA SER A 108 -0.77 4.88 -9.72
C SER A 108 -1.43 3.54 -9.39
N VAL A 109 -2.32 3.54 -8.41
CA VAL A 109 -3.16 2.38 -8.08
C VAL A 109 -4.38 2.27 -9.00
N TYR A 110 -4.71 3.32 -9.75
CA TYR A 110 -5.92 3.37 -10.57
C TYR A 110 -5.98 2.28 -11.65
N PRO A 111 -4.91 1.94 -12.40
CA PRO A 111 -4.94 0.84 -13.35
C PRO A 111 -5.32 -0.51 -12.72
N PHE A 112 -4.84 -0.82 -11.51
CA PHE A 112 -5.15 -2.06 -10.80
C PHE A 112 -6.58 -2.13 -10.27
N LEU A 113 -7.20 -0.97 -10.11
CA LEU A 113 -8.62 -0.87 -9.78
C LEU A 113 -9.49 -1.16 -11.02
N GLU A 114 -9.05 -0.68 -12.20
CA GLU A 114 -9.76 -0.89 -13.46
C GLU A 114 -9.67 -2.34 -13.97
N ASP A 115 -8.50 -2.98 -13.86
CA ASP A 115 -8.28 -4.35 -14.35
C ASP A 115 -8.82 -5.45 -13.42
N GLY A 116 -9.35 -5.07 -12.24
CA GLY A 116 -9.94 -5.99 -11.27
C GLY A 116 -8.95 -6.60 -10.28
N THR A 117 -7.67 -6.24 -10.32
CA THR A 117 -6.65 -6.72 -9.36
C THR A 117 -7.08 -6.47 -7.91
N PHE A 118 -7.78 -5.38 -7.61
CA PHE A 118 -8.27 -5.06 -6.26
C PHE A 118 -9.65 -5.64 -5.93
N ASP A 119 -10.28 -6.40 -6.81
CA ASP A 119 -11.63 -6.91 -6.56
C ASP A 119 -11.72 -7.77 -5.30
N GLN A 120 -10.70 -8.59 -5.02
CA GLN A 120 -10.63 -9.38 -3.78
C GLN A 120 -10.47 -8.50 -2.54
N VAL A 121 -9.72 -7.40 -2.64
CA VAL A 121 -9.55 -6.44 -1.53
C VAL A 121 -10.88 -5.76 -1.20
N PHE A 122 -11.67 -5.41 -2.21
CA PHE A 122 -12.99 -4.81 -2.00
C PHE A 122 -14.00 -5.80 -1.42
N ASP A 123 -13.95 -7.07 -1.85
CA ASP A 123 -14.78 -8.13 -1.27
C ASP A 123 -14.43 -8.34 0.22
N TYR A 124 -13.14 -8.44 0.54
CA TYR A 124 -12.67 -8.53 1.92
C TYR A 124 -13.11 -7.32 2.75
N LYS A 125 -12.92 -6.10 2.23
CA LYS A 125 -13.31 -4.87 2.91
C LYS A 125 -14.81 -4.78 3.14
N ALA A 126 -15.62 -5.21 2.20
CA ALA A 126 -17.07 -5.28 2.33
C ALA A 126 -17.48 -6.20 3.49
N LYS A 127 -16.90 -7.39 3.57
CA LYS A 127 -17.13 -8.36 4.66
C LYS A 127 -16.66 -7.83 6.00
N LEU A 128 -15.46 -7.23 6.05
CA LEU A 128 -14.86 -6.70 7.27
C LEU A 128 -15.65 -5.54 7.88
N THR A 129 -16.10 -4.61 7.07
CA THR A 129 -16.73 -3.37 7.55
C THR A 129 -18.25 -3.44 7.62
N GLY A 130 -18.88 -4.23 6.74
CA GLY A 130 -20.34 -4.26 6.59
C GLY A 130 -20.98 -2.94 6.14
N LYS A 131 -20.17 -1.94 5.71
CA LYS A 131 -20.65 -0.59 5.39
C LYS A 131 -21.08 -0.42 3.94
N MET A 132 -20.42 -1.10 3.03
CA MET A 132 -20.66 -1.04 1.59
C MET A 132 -20.44 -2.42 0.98
N THR A 133 -21.09 -2.68 -0.15
CA THR A 133 -20.82 -3.85 -0.98
C THR A 133 -19.46 -3.70 -1.68
N LYS A 134 -18.96 -4.80 -2.25
CA LYS A 134 -17.75 -4.80 -3.10
C LYS A 134 -17.84 -3.74 -4.21
N ASP A 135 -18.95 -3.72 -4.94
CA ASP A 135 -19.13 -2.82 -6.09
C ASP A 135 -19.24 -1.34 -5.67
N GLU A 136 -19.88 -1.08 -4.54
CA GLU A 136 -19.92 0.29 -3.96
C GLU A 136 -18.55 0.76 -3.53
N TYR A 137 -17.72 -0.10 -2.93
CA TYR A 137 -16.32 0.24 -2.64
C TYR A 137 -15.52 0.51 -3.91
N LYS A 138 -15.66 -0.35 -4.92
CA LYS A 138 -14.99 -0.16 -6.22
C LYS A 138 -15.38 1.18 -6.85
N ALA A 139 -16.66 1.50 -6.90
CA ALA A 139 -17.15 2.77 -7.44
C ALA A 139 -16.65 3.99 -6.65
N TYR A 140 -16.63 3.89 -5.32
CA TYR A 140 -16.11 4.94 -4.44
C TYR A 140 -14.64 5.24 -4.71
N TYR A 141 -13.80 4.21 -4.74
CA TYR A 141 -12.36 4.36 -4.98
C TYR A 141 -12.07 4.76 -6.43
N ARG A 142 -12.82 4.24 -7.40
CA ARG A 142 -12.73 4.65 -8.80
C ARG A 142 -12.90 6.16 -8.95
N LYS A 143 -13.93 6.73 -8.35
CA LYS A 143 -14.18 8.17 -8.38
C LYS A 143 -13.07 8.99 -7.73
N GLY A 144 -12.48 8.48 -6.64
CA GLY A 144 -11.45 9.19 -5.89
C GLY A 144 -10.05 9.10 -6.52
N TYR A 145 -9.77 8.03 -7.28
CA TYR A 145 -8.41 7.73 -7.77
C TYR A 145 -8.28 7.85 -9.30
N GLN A 146 -9.35 8.19 -10.00
CA GLN A 146 -9.33 8.32 -11.44
C GLN A 146 -8.27 9.33 -11.89
N THR A 147 -7.32 8.86 -12.72
CA THR A 147 -6.24 9.67 -13.27
C THR A 147 -5.69 9.00 -14.54
N ASP A 148 -5.14 9.79 -15.41
CA ASP A 148 -4.37 9.36 -16.58
C ASP A 148 -2.84 9.40 -16.35
N VAL A 149 -2.42 9.89 -15.17
CA VAL A 149 -1.03 9.80 -14.72
C VAL A 149 -0.77 8.39 -14.17
N THR A 150 0.12 7.65 -14.82
CA THR A 150 0.43 6.27 -14.45
C THR A 150 1.59 6.13 -13.49
N LYS A 151 2.57 7.07 -13.57
CA LYS A 151 3.77 7.07 -12.72
C LYS A 151 4.17 8.50 -12.38
N ILE A 152 4.83 8.63 -11.23
CA ILE A 152 5.46 9.88 -10.79
C ILE A 152 6.85 9.53 -10.24
N ASN A 153 7.90 10.13 -10.82
CA ASN A 153 9.26 10.01 -10.31
C ASN A 153 9.60 11.29 -9.55
N ILE A 154 9.91 11.16 -8.27
CA ILE A 154 10.16 12.29 -7.37
C ILE A 154 11.61 12.27 -6.92
N THR A 155 12.28 13.41 -7.02
CA THR A 155 13.60 13.68 -6.43
C THR A 155 13.46 14.75 -5.35
N ASP A 156 14.56 15.20 -4.75
CA ASP A 156 14.52 16.22 -3.70
C ASP A 156 13.86 17.55 -4.12
N ASN A 157 13.84 17.86 -5.42
CA ASN A 157 13.32 19.12 -5.93
C ASN A 157 12.55 19.01 -7.25
N THR A 158 12.37 17.81 -7.82
CA THR A 158 11.63 17.65 -9.08
C THR A 158 10.57 16.57 -8.97
N MET A 159 9.50 16.73 -9.74
CA MET A 159 8.54 15.67 -10.04
C MET A 159 8.41 15.49 -11.55
N GLU A 160 8.49 14.25 -12.00
CA GLU A 160 8.26 13.84 -13.38
C GLU A 160 6.99 13.00 -13.45
N PHE A 161 6.00 13.48 -14.19
CA PHE A 161 4.71 12.83 -14.38
C PHE A 161 4.70 12.08 -15.70
N VAL A 162 4.33 10.79 -15.67
CA VAL A 162 4.14 9.97 -16.87
C VAL A 162 2.65 9.86 -17.15
N GLN A 163 2.22 10.44 -18.28
CA GLN A 163 0.83 10.55 -18.71
C GLN A 163 0.72 10.21 -20.19
N GLY A 164 -0.11 9.23 -20.56
CA GLY A 164 -0.28 8.82 -21.95
C GLY A 164 1.03 8.38 -22.64
N GLY A 165 1.97 7.80 -21.89
CA GLY A 165 3.28 7.39 -22.41
C GLY A 165 4.28 8.53 -22.59
N GLN A 166 3.91 9.76 -22.26
CA GLN A 166 4.80 10.93 -22.30
C GLN A 166 5.21 11.33 -20.87
N SER A 167 6.41 11.87 -20.76
CA SER A 167 7.00 12.31 -19.50
C SER A 167 7.10 13.83 -19.46
N LYS A 168 6.68 14.44 -18.35
CA LYS A 168 6.82 15.88 -18.09
C LYS A 168 7.45 16.09 -16.73
N LYS A 169 8.57 16.79 -16.68
CA LYS A 169 9.36 17.00 -15.46
C LYS A 169 9.42 18.49 -15.11
N PHE A 170 9.15 18.81 -13.85
CA PHE A 170 9.16 20.18 -13.35
C PHE A 170 9.89 20.26 -12.02
N THR A 171 10.42 21.45 -11.72
CA THR A 171 11.05 21.78 -10.44
C THR A 171 10.02 22.34 -9.48
N TYR A 172 10.03 21.91 -8.22
CA TYR A 172 9.04 22.29 -7.23
C TYR A 172 9.67 22.94 -6.00
N LYS A 173 8.93 23.88 -5.43
CA LYS A 173 9.20 24.46 -4.11
C LYS A 173 8.03 24.16 -3.17
N TYR A 174 8.34 23.97 -1.90
CA TYR A 174 7.33 23.91 -0.85
C TYR A 174 6.75 25.32 -0.62
N VAL A 175 5.45 25.43 -0.51
CA VAL A 175 4.77 26.74 -0.32
C VAL A 175 3.88 26.78 0.92
N GLY A 176 3.84 25.71 1.71
CA GLY A 176 3.10 25.67 2.95
C GLY A 176 2.28 24.40 3.16
N LYS A 177 1.42 24.42 4.15
CA LYS A 177 0.51 23.32 4.49
C LYS A 177 -0.90 23.84 4.77
N LYS A 178 -1.88 22.96 4.58
CA LYS A 178 -3.29 23.24 4.88
C LYS A 178 -3.82 22.14 5.79
N ILE A 179 -4.32 22.52 6.95
CA ILE A 179 -4.98 21.61 7.88
C ILE A 179 -6.48 21.63 7.55
N LEU A 180 -7.04 20.44 7.32
CA LEU A 180 -8.45 20.25 7.02
C LEU A 180 -9.14 19.63 8.24
N THR A 181 -10.35 20.08 8.53
CA THR A 181 -11.22 19.45 9.54
C THR A 181 -12.43 18.87 8.82
N TYR A 182 -12.64 17.57 8.98
CA TYR A 182 -13.74 16.85 8.34
C TYR A 182 -15.00 16.87 9.22
N LYS A 183 -16.15 16.56 8.63
CA LYS A 183 -17.46 16.58 9.30
C LYS A 183 -17.52 15.72 10.57
N LYS A 184 -16.71 14.65 10.65
CA LYS A 184 -16.62 13.77 11.83
C LYS A 184 -15.70 14.29 12.94
N GLY A 185 -15.09 15.48 12.75
CA GLY A 185 -14.15 16.09 13.69
C GLY A 185 -12.71 15.62 13.58
N ASN A 186 -12.44 14.61 12.79
CA ASN A 186 -11.06 14.21 12.45
C ASN A 186 -10.46 15.20 11.43
N ARG A 187 -9.13 15.20 11.34
CA ARG A 187 -8.37 16.20 10.60
C ARG A 187 -7.44 15.54 9.60
N GLY A 188 -7.01 16.28 8.60
CA GLY A 188 -5.98 15.87 7.65
C GLY A 188 -5.05 17.02 7.34
N VAL A 189 -3.86 16.71 6.87
CA VAL A 189 -2.90 17.73 6.42
C VAL A 189 -2.64 17.54 4.94
N ARG A 190 -2.62 18.64 4.21
CA ARG A 190 -2.09 18.70 2.85
C ARG A 190 -0.83 19.54 2.84
N PHE A 191 0.24 19.01 2.27
CA PHE A 191 1.52 19.70 2.06
C PHE A 191 1.56 20.21 0.63
N LEU A 192 1.78 21.51 0.47
CA LEU A 192 1.56 22.27 -0.76
C LEU A 192 2.89 22.53 -1.46
N PHE A 193 2.94 22.20 -2.74
CA PHE A 193 4.09 22.44 -3.60
C PHE A 193 3.68 23.19 -4.86
N GLU A 194 4.56 24.01 -5.38
CA GLU A 194 4.33 24.79 -6.59
C GLU A 194 5.49 24.62 -7.56
N ALA A 195 5.20 24.32 -8.81
CA ALA A 195 6.20 24.26 -9.86
C ALA A 195 6.76 25.66 -10.14
N THR A 196 8.09 25.77 -10.22
CA THR A 196 8.78 27.01 -10.57
C THR A 196 8.77 27.26 -12.08
N ASP A 197 8.54 26.21 -12.87
CA ASP A 197 8.49 26.25 -14.31
C ASP A 197 7.20 26.94 -14.78
N ALA A 198 7.31 27.81 -15.79
CA ALA A 198 6.20 28.59 -16.30
C ALA A 198 5.18 27.74 -17.09
N ASP A 199 5.65 26.66 -17.69
CA ASP A 199 4.91 25.76 -18.59
C ASP A 199 4.35 24.51 -17.90
N ALA A 200 4.35 24.48 -16.56
CA ALA A 200 3.88 23.33 -15.79
C ALA A 200 2.39 22.99 -15.98
N GLY A 201 1.58 23.93 -16.48
CA GLY A 201 0.17 23.69 -16.81
C GLY A 201 -0.62 23.11 -15.63
N GLN A 202 -1.29 21.98 -15.86
CA GLN A 202 -2.06 21.28 -14.83
C GLN A 202 -1.24 20.79 -13.63
N PHE A 203 0.08 20.69 -13.73
CA PHE A 203 0.98 20.27 -12.68
C PHE A 203 1.57 21.45 -11.90
N LYS A 204 1.09 22.68 -12.15
CA LYS A 204 1.59 23.90 -11.47
C LYS A 204 1.42 23.83 -9.96
N TYR A 205 0.27 23.39 -9.50
CA TYR A 205 -0.08 23.28 -8.07
C TYR A 205 -0.24 21.81 -7.73
N VAL A 206 0.43 21.37 -6.66
CA VAL A 206 0.41 19.99 -6.21
C VAL A 206 0.26 19.96 -4.68
N GLN A 207 -0.59 19.06 -4.19
CA GLN A 207 -0.77 18.82 -2.76
C GLN A 207 -0.60 17.34 -2.45
N PHE A 208 0.11 17.02 -1.36
CA PHE A 208 0.27 15.66 -0.85
C PHE A 208 -0.46 15.47 0.47
N SER A 209 -0.98 14.27 0.69
CA SER A 209 -1.51 13.80 1.97
C SER A 209 -1.21 12.30 2.15
N ASP A 210 -0.62 11.92 3.26
CA ASP A 210 -0.20 10.55 3.56
C ASP A 210 -0.44 10.15 5.02
N HIS A 211 -1.37 10.82 5.72
CA HIS A 211 -1.68 10.67 7.14
C HIS A 211 -0.56 11.09 8.11
N ASN A 212 0.62 11.47 7.60
CA ASN A 212 1.71 11.98 8.42
C ASN A 212 1.62 13.49 8.57
N ILE A 213 2.03 14.01 9.72
CA ILE A 213 1.96 15.42 10.06
C ILE A 213 3.33 16.08 10.28
N ALA A 214 4.42 15.29 10.20
CA ALA A 214 5.79 15.72 10.39
C ALA A 214 6.71 15.02 9.37
N PRO A 215 7.96 15.48 9.20
CA PRO A 215 8.93 14.89 8.28
C PRO A 215 9.13 13.39 8.52
N VAL A 216 8.83 12.60 7.51
CA VAL A 216 9.03 11.15 7.47
C VAL A 216 8.96 10.70 6.02
N LYS A 217 9.73 9.68 5.64
CA LYS A 217 9.64 9.09 4.30
C LYS A 217 8.26 8.49 4.08
N ALA A 218 7.59 8.94 3.01
CA ALA A 218 6.27 8.42 2.64
C ALA A 218 6.38 6.98 2.13
N GLU A 219 5.43 6.13 2.54
CA GLU A 219 5.26 4.76 2.02
C GLU A 219 4.13 4.71 0.98
N HIS A 220 3.21 5.64 1.05
CA HIS A 220 2.13 5.90 0.09
C HIS A 220 1.69 7.36 0.23
N PHE A 221 0.96 7.88 -0.74
CA PHE A 221 0.32 9.19 -0.62
C PHE A 221 -0.86 9.35 -1.57
N HIS A 222 -1.75 10.26 -1.20
CA HIS A 222 -2.70 10.88 -2.11
C HIS A 222 -2.06 12.15 -2.68
N ILE A 223 -2.14 12.33 -3.99
CA ILE A 223 -1.67 13.52 -4.67
C ILE A 223 -2.83 14.21 -5.38
N PHE A 224 -2.89 15.52 -5.27
CA PHE A 224 -3.91 16.39 -5.87
C PHE A 224 -3.20 17.38 -6.80
N PHE A 225 -3.68 17.51 -8.03
CA PHE A 225 -3.19 18.44 -9.03
C PHE A 225 -4.31 18.77 -10.04
N GLY A 226 -4.09 19.73 -10.96
CA GLY A 226 -5.05 20.10 -11.99
C GLY A 226 -5.89 21.34 -11.66
N GLY A 227 -5.77 21.86 -10.44
CA GLY A 227 -6.41 23.11 -10.06
C GLY A 227 -5.70 24.35 -10.63
N THR A 228 -6.43 25.46 -10.71
CA THR A 228 -5.90 26.77 -11.15
C THR A 228 -5.18 27.53 -10.06
N SER A 229 -5.31 27.09 -8.82
CA SER A 229 -4.59 27.59 -7.63
C SER A 229 -4.51 26.50 -6.55
N GLN A 230 -3.80 26.77 -5.46
CA GLN A 230 -3.75 25.87 -4.29
C GLN A 230 -5.11 25.73 -3.61
N GLU A 231 -5.94 26.77 -3.64
CA GLU A 231 -7.28 26.77 -3.04
C GLU A 231 -8.29 25.98 -3.87
N ALA A 232 -8.04 25.85 -5.18
CA ALA A 232 -8.91 25.13 -6.12
C ALA A 232 -8.68 23.61 -6.13
N LEU A 233 -7.70 23.12 -5.36
CA LEU A 233 -7.41 21.71 -5.08
C LEU A 233 -8.04 21.31 -3.73
#